data_00e329add811cce324cd09baa3db9a78
#
_entry.id   00e329add811cce324cd09baa3db9a78
#
_cell.length_a   1.000
_cell.length_b   1.000
_cell.length_c   1.000
_cell.angle_alpha   90.00
_cell.angle_beta   90.00
_cell.angle_gamma   90.00
#
_symmetry.space_group_name_H-M   'P 1'
#
loop_
_entity.id
_entity.type
_entity.pdbx_description
1 polymer ?
#
loop_
_entity_poly.entity_id
_entity_poly.type
_entity_poly.pdbx_seq_one_letter_code
_entity_poly.pdbx_strand_id
1 'polypeptide(L)'
;LLKVFEVLSGKEVHPKVFREKIAGQLVSLDRSQRPIVGRKPAAVYRYVDLNMDERKLVKVHKKYKNGVILTRAQPFHNGHLNMIKQAASECENLLVVIGSANKSYTKRNPFPIEYRKRLVENVLQEEDLSGADVKVMTLSDWSMEDAAQYVKEWGSFFYYNIANEIGEKSFTFYYNDDPKIAENWFTDDILKNVTIRNLGRSDIEISSTMIRDLLYKKDYDKVRDLVPRWMWKDLKQLGKILMDATNDDYMM
;
A
#
# COMPACT_ATOMS: atom_id res chain seq x y z
N LEU A 1 11.54 -22.73 2.81
CA LEU A 1 12.98 -22.48 2.52
C LEU A 1 13.61 -23.66 1.78
N LEU A 2 13.60 -24.89 2.31
CA LEU A 2 14.21 -26.06 1.64
C LEU A 2 13.67 -26.25 0.22
N LYS A 3 12.35 -26.32 0.01
CA LYS A 3 11.75 -26.44 -1.33
C LYS A 3 12.13 -25.30 -2.28
N VAL A 4 12.22 -24.08 -1.78
CA VAL A 4 12.65 -22.92 -2.57
C VAL A 4 14.12 -23.07 -2.98
N PHE A 5 14.96 -23.53 -2.06
CA PHE A 5 16.37 -23.79 -2.34
C PHE A 5 16.55 -24.90 -3.38
N GLU A 6 15.78 -26.00 -3.28
CA GLU A 6 15.82 -27.11 -4.25
C GLU A 6 15.39 -26.65 -5.65
N VAL A 7 14.32 -25.84 -5.76
CA VAL A 7 13.86 -25.26 -7.03
C VAL A 7 14.93 -24.35 -7.65
N LEU A 8 15.52 -23.46 -6.85
CA LEU A 8 16.52 -22.48 -7.33
C LEU A 8 17.87 -23.14 -7.65
N SER A 9 18.26 -24.19 -6.92
CA SER A 9 19.55 -24.88 -7.12
C SER A 9 19.47 -26.06 -8.09
N GLY A 10 18.28 -26.51 -8.43
CA GLY A 10 18.05 -27.72 -9.25
C GLY A 10 18.53 -29.03 -8.60
N LYS A 11 18.75 -29.04 -7.27
CA LYS A 11 19.29 -30.19 -6.53
C LYS A 11 18.39 -30.51 -5.33
N GLU A 12 18.04 -31.77 -5.18
CA GLU A 12 17.45 -32.25 -3.93
C GLU A 12 18.48 -32.25 -2.80
N VAL A 13 18.09 -31.74 -1.64
CA VAL A 13 18.98 -31.64 -0.48
C VAL A 13 18.29 -32.21 0.75
N HIS A 14 18.97 -33.11 1.44
CA HIS A 14 18.45 -33.66 2.70
C HIS A 14 18.22 -32.55 3.74
N PRO A 15 17.08 -32.50 4.43
CA PRO A 15 16.70 -31.43 5.35
C PRO A 15 17.73 -31.11 6.44
N LYS A 16 18.47 -32.13 6.94
CA LYS A 16 19.53 -31.94 7.93
C LYS A 16 20.72 -31.18 7.33
N VAL A 17 21.19 -31.59 6.15
CA VAL A 17 22.32 -30.96 5.43
C VAL A 17 21.97 -29.52 5.07
N PHE A 18 20.73 -29.28 4.65
CA PHE A 18 20.25 -27.91 4.37
C PHE A 18 20.32 -27.02 5.61
N ARG A 19 19.81 -27.52 6.78
CA ARG A 19 19.85 -26.74 8.04
C ARG A 19 21.28 -26.42 8.48
N GLU A 20 22.19 -27.38 8.37
CA GLU A 20 23.61 -27.19 8.73
C GLU A 20 24.28 -26.13 7.84
N LYS A 21 24.00 -26.16 6.54
CA LYS A 21 24.54 -25.18 5.58
C LYS A 21 24.06 -23.74 5.81
N ILE A 22 22.83 -23.55 6.23
CA ILE A 22 22.25 -22.21 6.42
C ILE A 22 22.23 -21.73 7.86
N ALA A 23 22.62 -22.59 8.83
CA ALA A 23 22.51 -22.26 10.25
C ALA A 23 23.25 -20.96 10.63
N GLY A 24 24.44 -20.72 10.05
CA GLY A 24 25.20 -19.47 10.25
C GLY A 24 24.64 -18.25 9.53
N GLN A 25 23.68 -18.44 8.63
CA GLN A 25 23.10 -17.38 7.79
C GLN A 25 21.66 -17.03 8.21
N LEU A 26 21.17 -17.62 9.29
CA LEU A 26 19.82 -17.39 9.80
C LEU A 26 19.87 -16.60 11.09
N VAL A 27 19.22 -15.44 11.09
CA VAL A 27 18.98 -14.65 12.30
C VAL A 27 17.52 -14.85 12.74
N SER A 28 17.33 -15.25 14.00
CA SER A 28 16.01 -15.33 14.59
C SER A 28 15.40 -13.94 14.71
N LEU A 29 14.16 -13.78 14.32
CA LEU A 29 13.44 -12.50 14.35
C LEU A 29 12.57 -12.32 15.60
N ASP A 30 12.73 -13.07 16.67
CA ASP A 30 11.85 -13.04 17.85
C ASP A 30 10.34 -13.02 17.54
N ARG A 31 9.96 -13.58 16.39
CA ARG A 31 8.58 -13.68 15.90
C ARG A 31 8.25 -15.14 15.68
N SER A 32 7.05 -15.52 16.02
CA SER A 32 6.51 -16.84 15.67
C SER A 32 5.32 -16.67 14.73
N GLN A 33 5.25 -17.53 13.72
CA GLN A 33 4.02 -17.63 12.91
C GLN A 33 2.89 -18.20 13.76
N ARG A 34 1.65 -17.71 13.57
CA ARG A 34 0.48 -18.33 14.21
C ARG A 34 0.43 -19.82 13.85
N PRO A 35 0.23 -20.70 14.81
CA PRO A 35 0.17 -22.13 14.53
C PRO A 35 -1.04 -22.44 13.64
N ILE A 36 -0.82 -23.27 12.63
CA ILE A 36 -1.93 -24.03 12.02
C ILE A 36 -2.45 -24.94 13.15
N VAL A 37 -3.77 -25.00 13.33
CA VAL A 37 -4.45 -25.72 14.41
C VAL A 37 -3.73 -27.05 14.75
N GLY A 38 -3.32 -27.22 15.99
CA GLY A 38 -2.65 -28.42 16.49
C GLY A 38 -1.12 -28.51 16.35
N ARG A 39 -0.42 -27.46 15.86
CA ARG A 39 1.05 -27.43 15.75
C ARG A 39 1.67 -26.34 16.60
N LYS A 40 2.92 -26.54 17.06
CA LYS A 40 3.69 -25.50 17.74
C LYS A 40 3.97 -24.34 16.78
N PRO A 41 4.00 -23.08 17.26
CA PRO A 41 4.41 -21.94 16.45
C PRO A 41 5.79 -22.17 15.82
N ALA A 42 5.93 -21.88 14.54
CA ALA A 42 7.22 -21.94 13.87
C ALA A 42 8.00 -20.65 14.11
N ALA A 43 9.28 -20.77 14.49
CA ALA A 43 10.17 -19.62 14.56
C ALA A 43 10.40 -19.02 13.17
N VAL A 44 10.42 -17.70 13.09
CA VAL A 44 10.70 -16.95 11.85
C VAL A 44 12.16 -16.52 11.86
N TYR A 45 12.85 -16.79 10.75
CA TYR A 45 14.26 -16.46 10.58
C TYR A 45 14.43 -15.55 9.36
N ARG A 46 15.40 -14.63 9.44
CA ARG A 46 15.89 -13.89 8.28
C ARG A 46 17.19 -14.53 7.80
N TYR A 47 17.30 -14.76 6.50
CA TYR A 47 18.55 -15.15 5.87
C TYR A 47 19.49 -13.94 5.81
N VAL A 48 20.73 -14.11 6.26
CA VAL A 48 21.79 -13.11 6.16
C VAL A 48 22.97 -13.73 5.43
N ASP A 49 23.32 -13.20 4.28
CA ASP A 49 24.55 -13.59 3.60
C ASP A 49 25.73 -12.84 4.23
N LEU A 50 26.54 -13.57 4.98
CA LEU A 50 27.72 -13.03 5.67
C LEU A 50 28.83 -12.55 4.70
N ASN A 51 28.74 -12.89 3.42
CA ASN A 51 29.71 -12.52 2.39
C ASN A 51 29.25 -11.36 1.49
N MET A 52 28.03 -10.85 1.71
CA MET A 52 27.53 -9.73 0.94
C MET A 52 27.45 -8.48 1.81
N ASP A 53 28.07 -7.40 1.34
CA ASP A 53 27.77 -6.04 1.79
C ASP A 53 26.23 -5.90 1.79
N GLU A 54 25.66 -5.47 2.93
CA GLU A 54 24.20 -5.40 3.13
C GLU A 54 23.45 -4.65 2.01
N ARG A 55 24.17 -3.88 1.20
CA ARG A 55 23.69 -3.16 0.01
C ARG A 55 23.57 -4.02 -1.25
N LYS A 56 24.02 -5.27 -1.23
CA LYS A 56 23.95 -6.22 -2.36
C LYS A 56 22.98 -7.37 -2.16
N LEU A 57 22.02 -7.23 -1.25
CA LEU A 57 20.86 -8.13 -1.18
C LEU A 57 20.22 -8.15 -2.57
N VAL A 58 20.17 -9.34 -3.13
CA VAL A 58 19.62 -9.68 -4.45
C VAL A 58 18.68 -8.59 -4.94
N LYS A 59 19.13 -7.80 -5.93
CA LYS A 59 18.21 -6.96 -6.68
C LYS A 59 17.21 -7.91 -7.31
N VAL A 60 16.08 -8.12 -6.62
CA VAL A 60 14.91 -8.68 -7.29
C VAL A 60 14.68 -7.75 -8.47
N HIS A 61 14.85 -8.26 -9.69
CA HIS A 61 14.64 -7.45 -10.88
C HIS A 61 13.19 -6.99 -10.86
N LYS A 62 12.99 -5.77 -10.42
CA LYS A 62 11.68 -5.14 -10.42
C LYS A 62 11.26 -4.91 -11.86
N LYS A 63 10.00 -5.20 -12.16
CA LYS A 63 9.44 -5.10 -13.51
C LYS A 63 9.36 -3.66 -13.99
N TYR A 64 9.13 -2.75 -13.04
CA TYR A 64 8.93 -1.33 -13.30
C TYR A 64 9.88 -0.47 -12.47
N LYS A 65 10.32 0.65 -13.01
CA LYS A 65 11.16 1.61 -12.28
C LYS A 65 10.32 2.39 -11.27
N ASN A 66 9.28 3.06 -11.74
CA ASN A 66 8.43 3.93 -10.93
C ASN A 66 6.99 3.41 -10.90
N GLY A 67 6.46 3.19 -9.73
CA GLY A 67 5.07 2.86 -9.47
C GLY A 67 4.34 4.00 -8.78
N VAL A 68 3.05 4.14 -9.04
CA VAL A 68 2.18 5.15 -8.43
C VAL A 68 0.88 4.51 -7.99
N ILE A 69 0.45 4.80 -6.78
CA ILE A 69 -0.86 4.44 -6.24
C ILE A 69 -1.57 5.72 -5.80
N LEU A 70 -2.85 5.86 -6.15
CA LEU A 70 -3.70 6.92 -5.64
C LEU A 70 -4.74 6.34 -4.68
N THR A 71 -4.81 6.90 -3.49
CA THR A 71 -5.83 6.56 -2.48
C THR A 71 -6.26 7.79 -1.70
N ARG A 72 -7.49 7.78 -1.18
CA ARG A 72 -7.93 8.82 -0.23
C ARG A 72 -7.58 8.50 1.21
N ALA A 73 -7.37 7.22 1.53
CA ALA A 73 -7.09 6.73 2.88
C ALA A 73 -8.07 7.27 3.96
N GLN A 74 -9.38 7.13 3.74
CA GLN A 74 -10.47 7.70 4.56
C GLN A 74 -11.31 6.62 5.31
N PRO A 75 -10.74 5.82 6.23
CA PRO A 75 -9.35 5.72 6.62
C PRO A 75 -8.56 4.72 5.74
N PHE A 76 -7.25 4.63 5.97
CA PHE A 76 -6.39 3.59 5.44
C PHE A 76 -6.83 2.21 5.97
N HIS A 77 -6.69 1.14 5.15
CA HIS A 77 -7.13 -0.20 5.50
C HIS A 77 -6.30 -1.29 4.80
N ASN A 78 -6.51 -2.56 5.18
CA ASN A 78 -5.76 -3.69 4.66
C ASN A 78 -5.83 -3.84 3.13
N GLY A 79 -6.93 -3.43 2.50
CA GLY A 79 -7.04 -3.39 1.04
C GLY A 79 -6.03 -2.43 0.40
N HIS A 80 -5.84 -1.24 0.97
CA HIS A 80 -4.80 -0.30 0.53
C HIS A 80 -3.39 -0.86 0.76
N LEU A 81 -3.15 -1.46 1.93
CA LEU A 81 -1.85 -2.06 2.26
C LEU A 81 -1.50 -3.20 1.31
N ASN A 82 -2.46 -4.06 0.99
CA ASN A 82 -2.24 -5.15 0.05
C ASN A 82 -1.88 -4.65 -1.35
N MET A 83 -2.58 -3.61 -1.83
CA MET A 83 -2.26 -2.98 -3.12
C MET A 83 -0.85 -2.38 -3.10
N ILE A 84 -0.46 -1.71 -2.02
CA ILE A 84 0.89 -1.15 -1.87
C ILE A 84 1.94 -2.27 -1.87
N LYS A 85 1.73 -3.36 -1.13
CA LYS A 85 2.65 -4.51 -1.11
C LYS A 85 2.83 -5.15 -2.48
N GLN A 86 1.74 -5.33 -3.22
CA GLN A 86 1.81 -5.86 -4.58
C GLN A 86 2.59 -4.93 -5.51
N ALA A 87 2.27 -3.63 -5.52
CA ALA A 87 2.99 -2.65 -6.32
C ALA A 87 4.47 -2.57 -5.93
N ALA A 88 4.77 -2.54 -4.63
CA ALA A 88 6.14 -2.54 -4.11
C ALA A 88 6.93 -3.80 -4.50
N SER A 89 6.27 -4.94 -4.70
CA SER A 89 6.94 -6.15 -5.22
C SER A 89 7.33 -6.03 -6.69
N GLU A 90 6.65 -5.19 -7.46
CA GLU A 90 6.82 -5.05 -8.92
C GLU A 90 7.69 -3.84 -9.32
N CYS A 91 7.86 -2.80 -8.47
CA CYS A 91 8.58 -1.57 -8.84
C CYS A 91 9.76 -1.27 -7.91
N GLU A 92 10.76 -0.52 -8.42
CA GLU A 92 11.92 -0.06 -7.63
C GLU A 92 11.52 1.08 -6.69
N ASN A 93 10.79 2.07 -7.21
CA ASN A 93 10.29 3.23 -6.47
C ASN A 93 8.77 3.22 -6.50
N LEU A 94 8.13 3.46 -5.38
CA LEU A 94 6.67 3.53 -5.27
C LEU A 94 6.24 4.84 -4.63
N LEU A 95 5.44 5.61 -5.35
CA LEU A 95 4.81 6.83 -4.83
C LEU A 95 3.37 6.53 -4.41
N VAL A 96 3.09 6.63 -3.12
CA VAL A 96 1.75 6.52 -2.56
C VAL A 96 1.16 7.92 -2.44
N VAL A 97 0.19 8.23 -3.29
CA VAL A 97 -0.48 9.54 -3.34
C VAL A 97 -1.75 9.51 -2.51
N ILE A 98 -1.83 10.38 -1.52
CA ILE A 98 -3.05 10.58 -0.73
C ILE A 98 -3.81 11.77 -1.33
N GLY A 99 -4.88 11.47 -2.06
CA GLY A 99 -5.73 12.46 -2.72
C GLY A 99 -6.69 13.16 -1.77
N SER A 100 -7.43 14.13 -2.30
CA SER A 100 -8.38 14.98 -1.57
C SER A 100 -7.73 15.60 -0.33
N ALA A 101 -6.49 16.11 -0.48
CA ALA A 101 -5.71 16.64 0.65
C ALA A 101 -6.35 17.88 1.28
N ASN A 102 -7.09 18.65 0.49
CA ASN A 102 -7.83 19.84 0.91
C ASN A 102 -9.22 19.53 1.52
N LYS A 103 -9.62 18.26 1.63
CA LYS A 103 -10.93 17.87 2.16
C LYS A 103 -10.81 17.17 3.50
N SER A 104 -11.52 17.68 4.51
CA SER A 104 -11.55 17.13 5.86
C SER A 104 -12.85 17.48 6.57
N TYR A 105 -13.13 16.80 7.68
CA TYR A 105 -14.27 17.02 8.58
C TYR A 105 -15.65 16.91 7.93
N THR A 106 -15.76 16.28 6.77
CA THR A 106 -17.04 15.93 6.14
C THR A 106 -17.33 14.43 6.31
N LYS A 107 -18.58 14.00 6.14
CA LYS A 107 -18.94 12.58 6.24
C LYS A 107 -18.19 11.70 5.22
N ARG A 108 -17.93 12.24 4.04
CA ARG A 108 -17.21 11.53 2.98
C ARG A 108 -15.69 11.55 3.19
N ASN A 109 -15.16 12.66 3.71
CA ASN A 109 -13.74 12.88 3.97
C ASN A 109 -13.53 13.36 5.42
N PRO A 110 -13.77 12.51 6.44
CA PRO A 110 -13.73 12.95 7.83
C PRO A 110 -12.32 13.28 8.32
N PHE A 111 -11.31 12.58 7.83
CA PHE A 111 -9.96 12.63 8.41
C PHE A 111 -9.07 13.68 7.72
N PRO A 112 -8.48 14.62 8.48
CA PRO A 112 -7.53 15.60 7.94
C PRO A 112 -6.32 14.97 7.29
N ILE A 113 -5.70 15.67 6.34
CA ILE A 113 -4.60 15.12 5.55
C ILE A 113 -3.37 14.79 6.39
N GLU A 114 -3.02 15.60 7.37
CA GLU A 114 -1.88 15.37 8.25
C GLU A 114 -2.07 14.09 9.06
N TYR A 115 -3.30 13.83 9.49
CA TYR A 115 -3.63 12.62 10.23
C TYR A 115 -3.57 11.38 9.32
N ARG A 116 -4.14 11.47 8.11
CA ARG A 116 -4.10 10.38 7.11
C ARG A 116 -2.67 10.05 6.70
N LYS A 117 -1.87 11.08 6.39
CA LYS A 117 -0.47 10.94 6.01
C LYS A 117 0.32 10.24 7.10
N ARG A 118 0.23 10.71 8.34
CA ARG A 118 0.89 10.12 9.51
C ARG A 118 0.52 8.65 9.69
N LEU A 119 -0.77 8.29 9.56
CA LEU A 119 -1.20 6.89 9.68
C LEU A 119 -0.60 6.00 8.59
N VAL A 120 -0.61 6.48 7.34
CA VAL A 120 -0.03 5.73 6.21
C VAL A 120 1.47 5.56 6.41
N GLU A 121 2.21 6.63 6.71
CA GLU A 121 3.66 6.58 6.93
C GLU A 121 4.03 5.64 8.08
N ASN A 122 3.32 5.71 9.21
CA ASN A 122 3.55 4.81 10.35
C ASN A 122 3.34 3.33 9.97
N VAL A 123 2.32 3.02 9.16
CA VAL A 123 2.10 1.65 8.68
C VAL A 123 3.21 1.20 7.75
N LEU A 124 3.60 2.05 6.79
CA LEU A 124 4.59 1.69 5.78
C LEU A 124 6.00 1.51 6.36
N GLN A 125 6.34 2.22 7.44
CA GLN A 125 7.61 2.04 8.16
C GLN A 125 7.74 0.67 8.83
N GLU A 126 6.64 0.05 9.17
CA GLU A 126 6.61 -1.21 9.93
C GLU A 126 6.36 -2.45 9.03
N GLU A 127 6.11 -2.24 7.75
CA GLU A 127 5.79 -3.31 6.80
C GLU A 127 6.98 -3.65 5.90
N ASP A 128 7.08 -4.92 5.52
CA ASP A 128 8.02 -5.34 4.49
C ASP A 128 7.47 -4.97 3.10
N LEU A 129 8.14 -4.04 2.45
CA LEU A 129 7.78 -3.52 1.13
C LEU A 129 8.72 -4.06 0.03
N SER A 130 9.26 -5.25 0.23
CA SER A 130 10.05 -5.98 -0.80
C SER A 130 11.25 -5.18 -1.33
N GLY A 131 11.83 -4.30 -0.50
CA GLY A 131 12.99 -3.47 -0.85
C GLY A 131 12.69 -2.34 -1.85
N ALA A 132 11.43 -1.99 -2.10
CA ALA A 132 11.08 -0.79 -2.84
C ALA A 132 11.35 0.48 -2.02
N ASP A 133 11.80 1.55 -2.68
CA ASP A 133 11.82 2.89 -2.08
C ASP A 133 10.39 3.45 -2.14
N VAL A 134 9.74 3.58 -0.98
CA VAL A 134 8.34 4.01 -0.90
C VAL A 134 8.25 5.40 -0.29
N LYS A 135 7.63 6.32 -1.05
CA LYS A 135 7.37 7.69 -0.63
C LYS A 135 5.88 7.97 -0.55
N VAL A 136 5.49 8.88 0.34
CA VAL A 136 4.10 9.34 0.50
C VAL A 136 3.99 10.80 0.09
N MET A 137 3.13 11.07 -0.87
CA MET A 137 2.78 12.40 -1.36
C MET A 137 1.32 12.71 -1.03
N THR A 138 1.01 13.97 -0.82
CA THR A 138 -0.36 14.45 -0.69
C THR A 138 -0.74 15.28 -1.90
N LEU A 139 -1.97 15.11 -2.40
CA LEU A 139 -2.46 15.85 -3.56
C LEU A 139 -3.86 16.40 -3.26
N SER A 140 -4.01 17.72 -3.37
CA SER A 140 -5.32 18.37 -3.27
C SER A 140 -6.17 18.06 -4.50
N ASP A 141 -7.48 17.94 -4.30
CA ASP A 141 -8.38 17.92 -5.44
C ASP A 141 -8.35 19.30 -6.11
N TRP A 142 -8.36 19.30 -7.40
CA TRP A 142 -8.65 20.49 -8.18
C TRP A 142 -10.10 20.89 -7.87
N SER A 143 -10.31 22.13 -7.41
CA SER A 143 -11.59 22.64 -6.93
C SER A 143 -12.58 22.86 -8.10
N MET A 144 -13.12 21.80 -8.65
CA MET A 144 -14.13 21.90 -9.69
C MET A 144 -15.41 21.25 -9.19
N GLU A 145 -16.50 21.99 -9.28
CA GLU A 145 -17.82 21.57 -8.84
C GLU A 145 -18.36 20.36 -9.64
N ASP A 146 -17.75 20.06 -10.79
CA ASP A 146 -18.15 18.96 -11.68
C ASP A 146 -16.94 18.14 -12.16
N ALA A 147 -16.36 17.35 -11.28
CA ALA A 147 -15.22 16.51 -11.60
C ALA A 147 -15.49 15.52 -12.77
N ALA A 148 -16.74 15.14 -12.99
CA ALA A 148 -17.12 14.26 -14.08
C ALA A 148 -16.97 14.89 -15.47
N GLN A 149 -17.14 16.21 -15.57
CA GLN A 149 -17.02 16.96 -16.84
C GLN A 149 -15.56 17.24 -17.23
N TYR A 150 -14.65 17.29 -16.25
CA TYR A 150 -13.25 17.68 -16.42
C TYR A 150 -12.27 16.56 -16.04
N VAL A 151 -12.64 15.32 -16.36
CA VAL A 151 -11.87 14.13 -15.99
C VAL A 151 -10.46 14.16 -16.58
N LYS A 152 -10.30 14.62 -17.83
CA LYS A 152 -8.99 14.66 -18.50
C LYS A 152 -8.10 15.80 -18.01
N GLU A 153 -8.68 16.92 -17.63
CA GLU A 153 -7.97 18.03 -17.01
C GLU A 153 -7.46 17.62 -15.63
N TRP A 154 -8.30 16.92 -14.85
CA TRP A 154 -7.88 16.34 -13.57
C TRP A 154 -6.77 15.29 -13.76
N GLY A 155 -6.90 14.41 -14.75
CA GLY A 155 -5.88 13.42 -15.09
C GLY A 155 -4.57 14.07 -15.52
N SER A 156 -4.63 15.16 -16.26
CA SER A 156 -3.45 15.95 -16.65
C SER A 156 -2.81 16.60 -15.43
N PHE A 157 -3.61 17.21 -14.56
CA PHE A 157 -3.14 17.78 -13.30
C PHE A 157 -2.45 16.70 -12.43
N PHE A 158 -3.08 15.54 -12.26
CA PHE A 158 -2.51 14.40 -11.56
C PHE A 158 -1.16 14.00 -12.17
N TYR A 159 -1.13 13.74 -13.48
CA TYR A 159 0.08 13.33 -14.21
C TYR A 159 1.25 14.28 -14.01
N TYR A 160 1.05 15.60 -14.20
CA TYR A 160 2.14 16.57 -14.10
C TYR A 160 2.66 16.70 -12.68
N ASN A 161 1.81 16.62 -11.65
CA ASN A 161 2.25 16.62 -10.26
C ASN A 161 3.09 15.37 -9.94
N ILE A 162 2.68 14.20 -10.41
CA ILE A 162 3.41 12.96 -10.22
C ILE A 162 4.75 12.98 -10.97
N ALA A 163 4.76 13.37 -12.25
CA ALA A 163 5.97 13.45 -13.06
C ALA A 163 7.00 14.41 -12.44
N ASN A 164 6.55 15.52 -11.87
CA ASN A 164 7.41 16.47 -11.18
C ASN A 164 7.98 15.88 -9.88
N GLU A 165 7.17 15.18 -9.07
CA GLU A 165 7.61 14.56 -7.82
C GLU A 165 8.61 13.43 -8.07
N ILE A 166 8.37 12.59 -9.07
CA ILE A 166 9.26 11.48 -9.45
C ILE A 166 10.53 11.99 -10.16
N GLY A 167 10.46 13.15 -10.81
CA GLY A 167 11.51 13.67 -11.70
C GLY A 167 11.57 12.97 -13.07
N GLU A 168 10.55 12.17 -13.41
CA GLU A 168 10.47 11.41 -14.66
C GLU A 168 9.04 11.45 -15.21
N LYS A 169 8.91 11.38 -16.55
CA LYS A 169 7.61 11.40 -17.22
C LYS A 169 6.90 10.05 -17.20
N SER A 170 7.64 8.94 -17.10
CA SER A 170 7.07 7.60 -17.23
C SER A 170 6.90 6.92 -15.90
N PHE A 171 5.71 6.35 -15.67
CA PHE A 171 5.42 5.56 -14.48
C PHE A 171 4.33 4.52 -14.74
N THR A 172 4.24 3.53 -13.84
CA THR A 172 3.16 2.55 -13.80
C THR A 172 2.13 2.98 -12.77
N PHE A 173 0.91 3.24 -13.21
CA PHE A 173 -0.20 3.58 -12.34
C PHE A 173 -0.94 2.30 -11.95
N TYR A 174 -0.86 1.94 -10.67
CA TYR A 174 -1.53 0.77 -10.12
C TYR A 174 -2.97 1.11 -9.74
N TYR A 175 -3.89 0.35 -10.29
CA TYR A 175 -5.32 0.54 -10.13
C TYR A 175 -6.02 -0.78 -9.85
N ASN A 176 -7.04 -0.79 -9.01
CA ASN A 176 -7.71 -2.02 -8.57
C ASN A 176 -9.17 -2.15 -9.04
N ASP A 177 -9.59 -1.29 -9.94
CA ASP A 177 -10.92 -1.32 -10.58
C ASP A 177 -10.77 -1.49 -12.10
N ASP A 178 -11.85 -1.26 -12.88
CA ASP A 178 -11.79 -1.35 -14.34
C ASP A 178 -10.70 -0.40 -14.90
N PRO A 179 -9.69 -0.92 -15.62
CA PRO A 179 -8.61 -0.11 -16.18
C PRO A 179 -9.10 1.01 -17.10
N LYS A 180 -10.22 0.81 -17.80
CA LYS A 180 -10.83 1.81 -18.68
C LYS A 180 -11.23 3.09 -17.95
N ILE A 181 -11.59 2.96 -16.66
CA ILE A 181 -11.89 4.14 -15.84
C ILE A 181 -10.63 4.99 -15.66
N ALA A 182 -9.51 4.36 -15.33
CA ALA A 182 -8.23 5.05 -15.17
C ALA A 182 -7.68 5.58 -16.50
N GLU A 183 -7.83 4.83 -17.60
CA GLU A 183 -7.45 5.28 -18.96
C GLU A 183 -8.21 6.54 -19.36
N ASN A 184 -9.49 6.63 -19.03
CA ASN A 184 -10.31 7.81 -19.34
C ASN A 184 -9.85 9.09 -18.62
N TRP A 185 -9.05 8.98 -17.55
CA TRP A 185 -8.49 10.16 -16.86
C TRP A 185 -7.41 10.85 -17.70
N PHE A 186 -6.73 10.12 -18.58
CA PHE A 186 -5.55 10.61 -19.28
C PHE A 186 -5.84 10.90 -20.75
N THR A 187 -5.14 11.87 -21.29
CA THR A 187 -5.09 12.09 -22.75
C THR A 187 -4.21 11.04 -23.42
N ASP A 188 -4.37 10.84 -24.73
CA ASP A 188 -3.59 9.87 -25.49
C ASP A 188 -2.07 10.13 -25.40
N ASP A 189 -1.66 11.40 -25.30
CA ASP A 189 -0.26 11.77 -25.14
C ASP A 189 0.29 11.39 -23.77
N ILE A 190 -0.51 11.51 -22.71
CA ILE A 190 -0.14 11.06 -21.38
C ILE A 190 -0.07 9.53 -21.32
N LEU A 191 -1.00 8.83 -21.96
CA LEU A 191 -1.02 7.36 -21.99
C LEU A 191 0.21 6.75 -22.69
N LYS A 192 0.96 7.50 -23.49
CA LYS A 192 2.26 7.05 -24.01
C LYS A 192 3.32 6.89 -22.91
N ASN A 193 3.13 7.57 -21.78
CA ASN A 193 4.07 7.58 -20.64
C ASN A 193 3.53 6.86 -19.41
N VAL A 194 2.23 6.59 -19.32
CA VAL A 194 1.59 5.96 -18.17
C VAL A 194 1.11 4.55 -18.53
N THR A 195 1.67 3.56 -17.87
CA THR A 195 1.17 2.18 -17.97
C THR A 195 0.13 1.95 -16.88
N ILE A 196 -1.09 1.61 -17.25
CA ILE A 196 -2.12 1.22 -16.27
C ILE A 196 -1.94 -0.25 -15.93
N ARG A 197 -1.70 -0.53 -14.65
CA ARG A 197 -1.55 -1.89 -14.12
C ARG A 197 -2.71 -2.21 -13.20
N ASN A 198 -3.62 -3.06 -13.66
CA ASN A 198 -4.70 -3.57 -12.83
C ASN A 198 -4.16 -4.68 -11.90
N LEU A 199 -4.35 -4.51 -10.60
CA LEU A 199 -4.00 -5.51 -9.58
C LEU A 199 -5.16 -6.46 -9.26
N GLY A 200 -6.35 -6.20 -9.80
CA GLY A 200 -7.57 -6.89 -9.42
C GLY A 200 -8.07 -6.47 -8.03
N ARG A 201 -9.30 -6.79 -7.72
CA ARG A 201 -9.82 -6.66 -6.35
C ARG A 201 -9.36 -7.87 -5.54
N SER A 202 -8.97 -7.67 -4.28
CA SER A 202 -8.76 -8.77 -3.35
C SER A 202 -10.10 -9.50 -3.10
N ASP A 203 -10.04 -10.81 -2.80
CA ASP A 203 -11.22 -11.62 -2.47
C ASP A 203 -12.02 -11.07 -1.27
N ILE A 204 -11.43 -10.17 -0.49
CA ILE A 204 -12.09 -9.49 0.63
C ILE A 204 -12.40 -8.06 0.20
N GLU A 205 -13.68 -7.75 -0.02
CA GLU A 205 -14.14 -6.39 -0.29
C GLU A 205 -14.05 -5.54 0.98
N ILE A 206 -12.92 -4.86 1.17
CA ILE A 206 -12.75 -3.87 2.24
C ILE A 206 -12.88 -2.48 1.62
N SER A 207 -13.76 -1.65 2.20
CA SER A 207 -13.89 -0.25 1.80
C SER A 207 -13.76 0.70 2.99
N SER A 208 -13.24 1.89 2.74
CA SER A 208 -13.21 2.95 3.75
C SER A 208 -14.62 3.29 4.28
N THR A 209 -15.66 3.15 3.47
CA THR A 209 -17.05 3.37 3.88
C THR A 209 -17.49 2.34 4.91
N MET A 210 -17.25 1.05 4.65
CA MET A 210 -17.53 -0.03 5.62
C MET A 210 -16.83 0.25 6.96
N ILE A 211 -15.58 0.68 6.94
CA ILE A 211 -14.82 0.97 8.17
C ILE A 211 -15.41 2.17 8.91
N ARG A 212 -15.81 3.24 8.18
CA ARG A 212 -16.49 4.38 8.81
C ARG A 212 -17.81 3.97 9.48
N ASP A 213 -18.59 3.11 8.85
CA ASP A 213 -19.85 2.59 9.41
C ASP A 213 -19.60 1.79 10.71
N LEU A 214 -18.56 0.97 10.73
CA LEU A 214 -18.17 0.22 11.94
C LEU A 214 -17.62 1.14 13.04
N LEU A 215 -16.81 2.13 12.69
CA LEU A 215 -16.32 3.16 13.64
C LEU A 215 -17.47 3.97 14.23
N TYR A 216 -18.47 4.34 13.41
CA TYR A 216 -19.66 5.04 13.87
C TYR A 216 -20.46 4.22 14.88
N LYS A 217 -20.56 2.91 14.64
CA LYS A 217 -21.20 1.93 15.55
C LYS A 217 -20.31 1.56 16.75
N LYS A 218 -19.07 2.08 16.82
CA LYS A 218 -18.05 1.73 17.84
C LYS A 218 -17.67 0.23 17.88
N ASP A 219 -17.86 -0.48 16.75
CA ASP A 219 -17.49 -1.90 16.62
C ASP A 219 -16.00 -2.03 16.30
N TYR A 220 -15.16 -1.64 17.27
CA TYR A 220 -13.71 -1.59 17.12
C TYR A 220 -13.08 -2.97 16.88
N ASP A 221 -13.70 -4.04 17.33
CA ASP A 221 -13.17 -5.39 17.15
C ASP A 221 -13.21 -5.79 15.68
N LYS A 222 -14.35 -5.54 15.00
CA LYS A 222 -14.44 -5.75 13.55
C LYS A 222 -13.53 -4.80 12.76
N VAL A 223 -13.37 -3.56 13.21
CA VAL A 223 -12.43 -2.63 12.54
C VAL A 223 -11.00 -3.14 12.60
N ARG A 224 -10.57 -3.74 13.72
CA ARG A 224 -9.21 -4.32 13.86
C ARG A 224 -8.89 -5.37 12.82
N ASP A 225 -9.87 -6.16 12.39
CA ASP A 225 -9.68 -7.19 11.36
C ASP A 225 -9.48 -6.58 9.95
N LEU A 226 -9.94 -5.35 9.75
CA LEU A 226 -9.97 -4.66 8.45
C LEU A 226 -8.82 -3.67 8.25
N VAL A 227 -8.14 -3.28 9.34
CA VAL A 227 -7.07 -2.28 9.30
C VAL A 227 -5.74 -2.86 9.77
N PRO A 228 -4.59 -2.32 9.30
CA PRO A 228 -3.29 -2.73 9.79
C PRO A 228 -3.17 -2.61 11.31
N ARG A 229 -2.47 -3.57 11.93
CA ARG A 229 -2.28 -3.62 13.39
C ARG A 229 -1.74 -2.31 13.98
N TRP A 230 -0.88 -1.64 13.24
CA TRP A 230 -0.24 -0.38 13.65
C TRP A 230 -1.22 0.78 13.83
N MET A 231 -2.43 0.66 13.27
CA MET A 231 -3.51 1.64 13.43
C MET A 231 -4.42 1.38 14.65
N TRP A 232 -4.30 0.24 15.33
CA TRP A 232 -5.24 -0.12 16.41
C TRP A 232 -5.30 0.89 17.55
N LYS A 233 -4.18 1.51 17.89
CA LYS A 233 -4.10 2.58 18.90
C LYS A 233 -4.88 3.83 18.53
N ASP A 234 -5.09 4.06 17.23
CA ASP A 234 -5.72 5.25 16.68
C ASP A 234 -7.25 5.08 16.47
N LEU A 235 -7.82 3.89 16.63
CA LEU A 235 -9.23 3.61 16.30
C LEU A 235 -10.23 4.48 17.08
N LYS A 236 -9.99 4.70 18.36
CA LYS A 236 -10.86 5.57 19.17
C LYS A 236 -10.82 7.02 18.70
N GLN A 237 -9.64 7.49 18.32
CA GLN A 237 -9.48 8.85 17.79
C GLN A 237 -10.13 8.99 16.41
N LEU A 238 -9.99 7.98 15.53
CA LEU A 238 -10.71 7.92 14.25
C LEU A 238 -12.22 7.98 14.46
N GLY A 239 -12.76 7.19 15.40
CA GLY A 239 -14.18 7.23 15.74
C GLY A 239 -14.63 8.61 16.23
N LYS A 240 -13.83 9.28 17.06
CA LYS A 240 -14.13 10.64 17.55
C LYS A 240 -14.17 11.65 16.39
N ILE A 241 -13.13 11.71 15.56
CA ILE A 241 -13.08 12.62 14.40
C ILE A 241 -14.28 12.40 13.47
N LEU A 242 -14.63 11.11 13.23
CA LEU A 242 -15.79 10.78 12.38
C LEU A 242 -17.12 11.30 12.96
N MET A 243 -17.31 11.23 14.28
CA MET A 243 -18.53 11.72 14.94
C MET A 243 -18.63 13.26 14.92
N ASP A 244 -17.47 13.93 14.96
CA ASP A 244 -17.40 15.40 14.90
C ASP A 244 -17.54 15.93 13.45
N ALA A 245 -17.55 15.04 12.44
CA ALA A 245 -17.66 15.43 11.05
C ALA A 245 -19.07 15.93 10.69
N THR A 246 -19.13 17.02 9.94
CA THR A 246 -20.39 17.64 9.48
C THR A 246 -21.01 16.90 8.31
N ASN A 247 -22.29 17.21 8.01
CA ASN A 247 -23.03 16.61 6.89
C ASN A 247 -22.62 17.17 5.52
N ASP A 248 -21.98 18.33 5.48
CA ASP A 248 -21.78 19.11 4.27
C ASP A 248 -20.48 18.77 3.57
N ASP A 249 -20.56 17.94 2.52
CA ASP A 249 -19.47 17.72 1.54
C ASP A 249 -19.34 18.90 0.55
N TYR A 250 -20.21 19.90 0.64
CA TYR A 250 -20.38 20.97 -0.36
C TYR A 250 -20.06 22.38 0.13
N MET A 251 -19.64 22.56 1.37
CA MET A 251 -19.19 23.86 1.84
C MET A 251 -17.67 23.88 2.00
N MET A 252 -16.98 24.02 0.93
CA MET A 252 -15.74 24.82 0.76
C MET A 252 -15.44 24.97 -0.71
#